data_425255fe0ced689788b68cd431b553b2
#
_entry.id   425255fe0ced689788b68cd431b553b2
#
_cell.length_a   1.000
_cell.length_b   1.000
_cell.length_c   1.000
_cell.angle_alpha   90.00
_cell.angle_beta   90.00
_cell.angle_gamma   90.00
#
_symmetry.space_group_name_H-M   'P 1'
#
loop_
_entity.id
_entity.type
_entity.pdbx_description
1 polymer ?
#
loop_
_entity_poly.entity_id
_entity_poly.type
_entity_poly.pdbx_seq_one_letter_code
_entity_poly.pdbx_strand_id
1 'polypeptide(L)'
;MTSVSHEPVASTSMRPPLILAAIVVLWFLGLTAIGGSVGFFVDVGMRDPAWLEEIPLVVNWAVPGLVLGLGFGVGSLIAAYGLTRRPHSPWLGWLEELTGHHWAWFATLALGIGMMTWIGLQLAWIDFNVLHVIYGTVGLALAVLPLTPSFRDHLPRSR
;
A
#
# COMPACT_ATOMS: atom_id res chain seq x y z
N MET A 1 16.69 -56.60 0.57
CA MET A 1 17.10 -55.17 0.66
C MET A 1 15.95 -54.33 0.16
N THR A 2 15.09 -53.86 1.05
CA THR A 2 13.93 -53.00 0.74
C THR A 2 14.39 -51.55 0.81
N SER A 3 14.47 -50.87 -0.34
CA SER A 3 14.76 -49.44 -0.39
C SER A 3 13.53 -48.67 0.09
N VAL A 4 13.66 -48.02 1.23
CA VAL A 4 12.66 -47.09 1.75
C VAL A 4 12.80 -45.81 0.94
N SER A 5 11.83 -45.57 0.05
CA SER A 5 11.71 -44.28 -0.67
C SER A 5 11.28 -43.20 0.33
N HIS A 6 12.21 -42.31 0.69
CA HIS A 6 11.87 -41.09 1.40
C HIS A 6 11.10 -40.16 0.43
N GLU A 7 9.78 -40.13 0.54
CA GLU A 7 9.02 -39.03 -0.03
C GLU A 7 9.47 -37.72 0.62
N PRO A 8 9.83 -36.69 -0.20
CA PRO A 8 10.13 -35.37 0.37
C PRO A 8 8.85 -34.82 0.96
N VAL A 9 8.81 -34.61 2.26
CA VAL A 9 7.78 -33.86 2.95
C VAL A 9 7.72 -32.49 2.31
N ALA A 10 6.61 -32.18 1.63
CA ALA A 10 6.37 -30.86 1.06
C ALA A 10 6.43 -29.83 2.21
N SER A 11 7.57 -29.14 2.31
CA SER A 11 7.70 -28.01 3.22
C SER A 11 6.72 -26.94 2.75
N THR A 12 5.61 -26.76 3.45
CA THR A 12 4.76 -25.57 3.33
C THR A 12 5.62 -24.39 3.70
N SER A 13 6.17 -23.71 2.68
CA SER A 13 6.97 -22.51 2.88
C SER A 13 6.02 -21.43 3.43
N MET A 14 6.01 -21.26 4.75
CA MET A 14 5.27 -20.18 5.40
C MET A 14 5.81 -18.86 4.88
N ARG A 15 4.89 -17.96 4.50
CA ARG A 15 5.27 -16.62 4.06
C ARG A 15 6.00 -15.91 5.20
N PRO A 16 7.06 -15.14 4.90
CA PRO A 16 7.71 -14.34 5.92
C PRO A 16 6.69 -13.42 6.63
N PRO A 17 6.76 -13.31 7.95
CA PRO A 17 5.79 -12.54 8.74
C PRO A 17 5.70 -11.07 8.29
N LEU A 18 6.79 -10.50 7.78
CA LEU A 18 6.80 -9.12 7.26
C LEU A 18 5.97 -8.95 5.97
N ILE A 19 5.93 -9.96 5.10
CA ILE A 19 5.06 -9.95 3.92
C ILE A 19 3.59 -10.01 4.34
N LEU A 20 3.27 -10.89 5.31
CA LEU A 20 1.91 -10.98 5.83
C LEU A 20 1.48 -9.67 6.50
N ALA A 21 2.36 -9.06 7.31
CA ALA A 21 2.11 -7.76 7.92
C ALA A 21 1.82 -6.69 6.87
N ALA A 22 2.64 -6.59 5.81
CA ALA A 22 2.42 -5.64 4.73
C ALA A 22 1.07 -5.89 4.00
N ILE A 23 0.71 -7.14 3.74
CA ILE A 23 -0.59 -7.49 3.13
C ILE A 23 -1.75 -7.01 4.01
N VAL A 24 -1.69 -7.24 5.33
CA VAL A 24 -2.72 -6.79 6.27
C VAL A 24 -2.82 -5.27 6.30
N VAL A 25 -1.68 -4.57 6.36
CA VAL A 25 -1.63 -3.09 6.35
C VAL A 25 -2.18 -2.54 5.03
N LEU A 26 -1.85 -3.15 3.90
CA LEU A 26 -2.38 -2.75 2.58
C LEU A 26 -3.90 -2.97 2.47
N TRP A 27 -4.43 -4.08 3.00
CA TRP A 27 -5.87 -4.30 3.07
C TRP A 27 -6.56 -3.25 3.95
N PHE A 28 -5.99 -2.97 5.12
CA PHE A 28 -6.50 -1.93 6.00
C PHE A 28 -6.53 -0.57 5.30
N LEU A 29 -5.41 -0.15 4.70
CA LEU A 29 -5.32 1.11 3.97
C LEU A 29 -6.30 1.13 2.79
N GLY A 30 -6.37 0.06 2.01
CA GLY A 30 -7.24 -0.02 0.84
C GLY A 30 -8.71 0.17 1.20
N LEU A 31 -9.20 -0.57 2.19
CA LEU A 31 -10.61 -0.51 2.60
C LEU A 31 -10.97 0.83 3.25
N THR A 32 -10.12 1.35 4.13
CA THR A 32 -10.38 2.62 4.81
C THR A 32 -10.27 3.81 3.87
N ALA A 33 -9.33 3.79 2.91
CA ALA A 33 -9.20 4.84 1.91
C ALA A 33 -10.39 4.86 0.93
N ILE A 34 -10.91 3.70 0.51
CA ILE A 34 -12.14 3.63 -0.28
C ILE A 34 -13.32 4.18 0.53
N GLY A 35 -13.46 3.77 1.80
CA GLY A 35 -14.51 4.30 2.68
C GLY A 35 -14.44 5.81 2.86
N GLY A 36 -13.25 6.35 3.10
CA GLY A 36 -13.01 7.79 3.17
C GLY A 36 -13.33 8.52 1.86
N SER A 37 -12.92 7.94 0.72
CA SER A 37 -13.26 8.49 -0.61
C SER A 37 -14.79 8.56 -0.82
N VAL A 38 -15.51 7.49 -0.51
CA VAL A 38 -16.97 7.49 -0.58
C VAL A 38 -17.54 8.57 0.34
N GLY A 39 -17.02 8.72 1.56
CA GLY A 39 -17.42 9.77 2.51
C GLY A 39 -17.27 11.17 1.92
N PHE A 40 -16.21 11.43 1.15
CA PHE A 40 -16.06 12.71 0.43
C PHE A 40 -17.09 12.91 -0.68
N PHE A 41 -17.55 11.86 -1.35
CA PHE A 41 -18.53 12.01 -2.43
C PHE A 41 -19.99 12.10 -1.93
N VAL A 42 -20.35 11.37 -0.86
CA VAL A 42 -21.73 11.36 -0.32
C VAL A 42 -21.97 12.35 0.81
N ASP A 43 -20.98 13.11 1.20
CA ASP A 43 -21.08 14.18 2.22
C ASP A 43 -21.66 13.74 3.56
N VAL A 44 -21.08 12.71 4.14
CA VAL A 44 -21.43 12.22 5.47
C VAL A 44 -20.76 13.02 6.60
N GLY A 45 -20.67 14.35 6.46
CA GLY A 45 -20.03 15.21 7.46
C GLY A 45 -18.51 15.16 7.47
N MET A 46 -17.89 14.65 6.41
CA MET A 46 -16.42 14.62 6.25
C MET A 46 -15.88 15.83 5.47
N ARG A 47 -16.76 16.73 5.05
CA ARG A 47 -16.42 17.93 4.29
C ARG A 47 -16.52 19.14 5.21
N ASP A 48 -15.39 19.60 5.74
CA ASP A 48 -15.34 20.91 6.36
C ASP A 48 -15.09 21.98 5.28
N PRO A 49 -16.03 22.91 5.04
CA PRO A 49 -15.83 23.96 4.06
C PRO A 49 -14.58 24.80 4.32
N ALA A 50 -14.20 24.98 5.60
CA ALA A 50 -13.02 25.73 5.98
C ALA A 50 -11.73 25.12 5.38
N TRP A 51 -11.62 23.81 5.28
CA TRP A 51 -10.45 23.16 4.70
C TRP A 51 -10.25 23.44 3.22
N LEU A 52 -11.34 23.67 2.44
CA LEU A 52 -11.21 24.04 1.04
C LEU A 52 -10.69 25.48 0.86
N GLU A 53 -11.01 26.36 1.80
CA GLU A 53 -10.54 27.76 1.79
C GLU A 53 -9.06 27.83 2.17
N GLU A 54 -8.59 26.93 3.03
CA GLU A 54 -7.21 26.89 3.52
C GLU A 54 -6.24 26.19 2.56
N ILE A 55 -6.69 25.24 1.74
CA ILE A 55 -5.81 24.47 0.86
C ILE A 55 -5.78 25.06 -0.55
N PRO A 56 -4.73 25.82 -0.94
CA PRO A 56 -4.72 26.61 -2.17
C PRO A 56 -4.75 25.80 -3.47
N LEU A 57 -4.51 24.48 -3.41
CA LEU A 57 -4.48 23.59 -4.57
C LEU A 57 -5.76 22.76 -4.74
N VAL A 58 -6.69 22.84 -3.80
CA VAL A 58 -7.90 22.01 -3.81
C VAL A 58 -9.13 22.87 -4.08
N VAL A 59 -9.59 22.85 -5.32
CA VAL A 59 -10.76 23.62 -5.77
C VAL A 59 -12.07 22.93 -5.39
N ASN A 60 -12.05 21.61 -5.17
CA ASN A 60 -13.21 20.82 -4.78
C ASN A 60 -12.79 19.49 -4.14
N TRP A 61 -13.71 18.84 -3.46
CA TRP A 61 -13.48 17.57 -2.78
C TRP A 61 -13.27 16.36 -3.70
N ALA A 62 -13.52 16.50 -5.00
CA ALA A 62 -13.36 15.38 -5.94
C ALA A 62 -11.89 14.95 -6.07
N VAL A 63 -10.95 15.92 -6.09
CA VAL A 63 -9.52 15.60 -6.22
C VAL A 63 -9.01 14.81 -5.02
N PRO A 64 -9.17 15.27 -3.76
CA PRO A 64 -8.80 14.48 -2.58
C PRO A 64 -9.50 13.11 -2.53
N GLY A 65 -10.80 13.07 -2.86
CA GLY A 65 -11.57 11.83 -2.89
C GLY A 65 -11.02 10.83 -3.93
N LEU A 66 -10.68 11.27 -5.13
CA LEU A 66 -10.09 10.41 -6.17
C LEU A 66 -8.69 9.93 -5.80
N VAL A 67 -7.84 10.81 -5.28
CA VAL A 67 -6.50 10.42 -4.81
C VAL A 67 -6.61 9.37 -3.70
N LEU A 68 -7.50 9.58 -2.75
CA LEU A 68 -7.72 8.65 -1.65
C LEU A 68 -8.29 7.32 -2.16
N GLY A 69 -9.35 7.34 -2.96
CA GLY A 69 -10.04 6.14 -3.44
C GLY A 69 -9.24 5.35 -4.46
N LEU A 70 -8.78 5.99 -5.54
CA LEU A 70 -8.05 5.31 -6.61
C LEU A 70 -6.57 5.12 -6.26
N GLY A 71 -5.90 6.17 -5.77
CA GLY A 71 -4.48 6.12 -5.44
C GLY A 71 -4.22 5.17 -4.28
N PHE A 72 -4.69 5.53 -3.10
CA PHE A 72 -4.45 4.72 -1.89
C PHE A 72 -5.40 3.53 -1.76
N GLY A 73 -6.68 3.70 -2.10
CA GLY A 73 -7.67 2.64 -1.98
C GLY A 73 -7.40 1.47 -2.93
N VAL A 74 -7.66 1.67 -4.22
CA VAL A 74 -7.48 0.65 -5.26
C VAL A 74 -6.02 0.26 -5.39
N GLY A 75 -5.08 1.22 -5.35
CA GLY A 75 -3.65 0.97 -5.41
C GLY A 75 -3.18 0.00 -4.32
N SER A 76 -3.64 0.15 -3.07
CA SER A 76 -3.29 -0.77 -1.97
C SER A 76 -3.85 -2.17 -2.17
N LEU A 77 -5.07 -2.31 -2.68
CA LEU A 77 -5.65 -3.62 -2.97
C LEU A 77 -4.90 -4.34 -4.10
N ILE A 78 -4.49 -3.61 -5.13
CA ILE A 78 -3.64 -4.14 -6.22
C ILE A 78 -2.28 -4.58 -5.67
N ALA A 79 -1.64 -3.77 -4.83
CA ALA A 79 -0.36 -4.13 -4.21
C ALA A 79 -0.50 -5.36 -3.30
N ALA A 80 -1.55 -5.43 -2.47
CA ALA A 80 -1.85 -6.60 -1.64
C ALA A 80 -2.06 -7.87 -2.48
N TYR A 81 -2.79 -7.77 -3.58
CA TYR A 81 -2.95 -8.85 -4.55
C TYR A 81 -1.60 -9.27 -5.14
N GLY A 82 -0.78 -8.30 -5.53
CA GLY A 82 0.57 -8.53 -6.07
C GLY A 82 1.48 -9.26 -5.09
N LEU A 83 1.49 -8.88 -3.80
CA LEU A 83 2.24 -9.57 -2.75
C LEU A 83 1.69 -10.99 -2.49
N THR A 84 0.39 -11.18 -2.68
CA THR A 84 -0.28 -12.45 -2.39
C THR A 84 -0.10 -13.46 -3.53
N ARG A 85 -0.31 -13.06 -4.78
CA ARG A 85 -0.36 -13.96 -5.95
C ARG A 85 0.88 -13.89 -6.81
N ARG A 86 1.65 -12.81 -6.73
CA ARG A 86 2.84 -12.54 -7.56
C ARG A 86 2.59 -12.72 -9.07
N PRO A 87 1.53 -12.13 -9.60
CA PRO A 87 1.23 -12.29 -11.02
C PRO A 87 2.33 -11.63 -11.86
N HIS A 88 2.80 -12.32 -12.89
CA HIS A 88 3.63 -11.69 -13.89
C HIS A 88 2.81 -10.65 -14.65
N SER A 89 3.33 -9.42 -14.76
CA SER A 89 2.69 -8.33 -15.49
C SER A 89 3.64 -7.78 -16.56
N PRO A 90 3.36 -8.05 -17.83
CA PRO A 90 4.20 -7.52 -18.92
C PRO A 90 4.30 -5.99 -18.93
N TRP A 91 3.21 -5.33 -18.52
CA TRP A 91 3.15 -3.85 -18.46
C TRP A 91 4.04 -3.23 -17.37
N LEU A 92 4.34 -4.00 -16.33
CA LEU A 92 5.17 -3.57 -15.21
C LEU A 92 6.58 -4.16 -15.23
N GLY A 93 6.93 -4.89 -16.30
CA GLY A 93 8.24 -5.50 -16.47
C GLY A 93 9.40 -4.49 -16.40
N TRP A 94 9.20 -3.28 -16.92
CA TRP A 94 10.18 -2.21 -16.83
C TRP A 94 10.50 -1.79 -15.38
N LEU A 95 9.50 -1.82 -14.48
CA LEU A 95 9.71 -1.56 -13.04
C LEU A 95 10.55 -2.68 -12.41
N GLU A 96 10.30 -3.92 -12.79
CA GLU A 96 11.08 -5.06 -12.31
C GLU A 96 12.51 -5.02 -12.85
N GLU A 97 12.72 -4.50 -14.07
CA GLU A 97 14.04 -4.26 -14.63
C GLU A 97 14.81 -3.18 -13.88
N LEU A 98 14.13 -2.09 -13.56
CA LEU A 98 14.73 -0.95 -12.86
C LEU A 98 15.07 -1.29 -11.40
N THR A 99 14.20 -2.02 -10.71
CA THR A 99 14.33 -2.26 -9.27
C THR A 99 14.99 -3.60 -8.91
N GLY A 100 15.06 -4.53 -9.86
CA GLY A 100 15.52 -5.90 -9.61
C GLY A 100 14.56 -6.77 -8.77
N HIS A 101 13.37 -6.24 -8.46
CA HIS A 101 12.37 -6.88 -7.60
C HIS A 101 11.02 -6.95 -8.30
N HIS A 102 10.14 -7.85 -7.83
CA HIS A 102 8.77 -7.94 -8.31
C HIS A 102 8.04 -6.59 -8.16
N TRP A 103 7.21 -6.19 -9.13
CA TRP A 103 6.53 -4.89 -9.16
C TRP A 103 5.74 -4.57 -7.88
N ALA A 104 5.19 -5.57 -7.18
CA ALA A 104 4.47 -5.37 -5.92
C ALA A 104 5.37 -4.85 -4.78
N TRP A 105 6.68 -5.12 -4.83
CA TRP A 105 7.65 -4.52 -3.93
C TRP A 105 7.67 -3.00 -4.10
N PHE A 106 7.82 -2.54 -5.35
CA PHE A 106 7.82 -1.12 -5.68
C PHE A 106 6.48 -0.45 -5.34
N ALA A 107 5.35 -1.10 -5.68
CA ALA A 107 4.02 -0.58 -5.38
C ALA A 107 3.81 -0.37 -3.88
N THR A 108 4.25 -1.31 -3.04
CA THR A 108 4.17 -1.19 -1.58
C THR A 108 5.00 -0.02 -1.06
N LEU A 109 6.25 0.13 -1.54
CA LEU A 109 7.12 1.24 -1.18
C LEU A 109 6.55 2.58 -1.62
N ALA A 110 6.07 2.68 -2.87
CA ALA A 110 5.48 3.89 -3.43
C ALA A 110 4.23 4.33 -2.67
N LEU A 111 3.36 3.38 -2.26
CA LEU A 111 2.21 3.67 -1.41
C LEU A 111 2.61 4.18 -0.04
N GLY A 112 3.65 3.61 0.57
CA GLY A 112 4.18 4.08 1.85
C GLY A 112 4.71 5.51 1.76
N ILE A 113 5.57 5.80 0.79
CA ILE A 113 6.12 7.15 0.56
C ILE A 113 5.00 8.13 0.19
N GLY A 114 4.08 7.73 -0.68
CA GLY A 114 2.93 8.54 -1.08
C GLY A 114 2.05 8.90 0.12
N MET A 115 1.79 7.94 1.02
CA MET A 115 0.99 8.19 2.23
C MET A 115 1.73 9.14 3.19
N MET A 116 3.04 8.98 3.39
CA MET A 116 3.83 9.92 4.20
C MET A 116 3.79 11.34 3.62
N THR A 117 3.92 11.47 2.29
CA THR A 117 3.80 12.75 1.60
C THR A 117 2.41 13.34 1.77
N TRP A 118 1.36 12.53 1.60
CA TRP A 118 -0.03 12.95 1.76
C TRP A 118 -0.31 13.50 3.17
N ILE A 119 0.13 12.76 4.20
CA ILE A 119 0.01 13.22 5.60
C ILE A 119 0.84 14.47 5.86
N GLY A 120 2.06 14.55 5.32
CA GLY A 120 2.91 15.75 5.45
C GLY A 120 2.27 16.99 4.80
N LEU A 121 1.63 16.83 3.64
CA LEU A 121 0.88 17.91 3.00
C LEU A 121 -0.33 18.34 3.82
N GLN A 122 -1.09 17.40 4.37
CA GLN A 122 -2.24 17.72 5.22
C GLN A 122 -1.84 18.53 6.46
N LEU A 123 -0.73 18.18 7.10
CA LEU A 123 -0.24 18.89 8.29
C LEU A 123 0.17 20.35 8.03
N ALA A 124 0.33 20.77 6.78
CA ALA A 124 0.60 22.15 6.42
C ALA A 124 -0.65 23.06 6.52
N TRP A 125 -1.86 22.48 6.44
CA TRP A 125 -3.12 23.22 6.40
C TRP A 125 -4.20 22.70 7.34
N ILE A 126 -4.10 21.49 7.82
CA ILE A 126 -5.10 20.85 8.66
C ILE A 126 -4.51 20.59 10.04
N ASP A 127 -5.25 20.93 11.09
CA ASP A 127 -4.85 20.68 12.45
C ASP A 127 -4.56 19.20 12.72
N PHE A 128 -3.53 18.96 13.51
CA PHE A 128 -3.12 17.61 13.89
C PHE A 128 -4.25 16.86 14.60
N ASN A 129 -4.54 15.65 14.10
CA ASN A 129 -5.58 14.78 14.65
C ASN A 129 -5.15 13.31 14.64
N VAL A 130 -5.97 12.44 15.22
CA VAL A 130 -5.66 11.01 15.36
C VAL A 130 -5.45 10.29 14.01
N LEU A 131 -6.09 10.75 12.93
CA LEU A 131 -5.93 10.14 11.61
C LEU A 131 -4.51 10.33 11.06
N HIS A 132 -3.86 11.47 11.36
CA HIS A 132 -2.46 11.68 11.00
C HIS A 132 -1.53 10.66 11.67
N VAL A 133 -1.81 10.29 12.93
CA VAL A 133 -1.03 9.26 13.64
C VAL A 133 -1.25 7.89 13.00
N ILE A 134 -2.51 7.51 12.77
CA ILE A 134 -2.86 6.21 12.20
C ILE A 134 -2.25 6.06 10.81
N TYR A 135 -2.58 6.96 9.89
CA TYR A 135 -2.12 6.86 8.50
C TYR A 135 -0.65 7.18 8.32
N GLY A 136 -0.07 8.03 9.16
CA GLY A 136 1.37 8.23 9.23
C GLY A 136 2.11 6.95 9.63
N THR A 137 1.60 6.22 10.63
CA THR A 137 2.16 4.92 11.03
C THR A 137 2.01 3.87 9.92
N VAL A 138 0.85 3.83 9.26
CA VAL A 138 0.61 2.97 8.08
C VAL A 138 1.59 3.30 6.95
N GLY A 139 1.73 4.57 6.61
CA GLY A 139 2.66 5.03 5.57
C GLY A 139 4.10 4.67 5.90
N LEU A 140 4.53 4.91 7.14
CA LEU A 140 5.87 4.56 7.61
C LEU A 140 6.11 3.04 7.53
N ALA A 141 5.16 2.23 7.99
CA ALA A 141 5.28 0.78 7.90
C ALA A 141 5.44 0.30 6.45
N LEU A 142 4.60 0.80 5.52
CA LEU A 142 4.67 0.45 4.10
C LEU A 142 5.93 0.98 3.41
N ALA A 143 6.54 2.06 3.90
CA ALA A 143 7.81 2.58 3.39
C ALA A 143 9.00 1.77 3.92
N VAL A 144 8.97 1.30 5.16
CA VAL A 144 10.11 0.63 5.81
C VAL A 144 10.13 -0.88 5.54
N LEU A 145 8.98 -1.56 5.61
CA LEU A 145 8.91 -3.02 5.43
C LEU A 145 9.58 -3.51 4.13
N PRO A 146 9.32 -2.89 2.95
CA PRO A 146 9.95 -3.31 1.69
C PRO A 146 11.48 -3.16 1.68
N LEU A 147 12.06 -2.31 2.52
CA LEU A 147 13.49 -2.07 2.58
C LEU A 147 14.24 -3.15 3.36
N THR A 148 13.54 -3.99 4.11
CA THR A 148 14.17 -5.06 4.89
C THR A 148 14.69 -6.18 3.98
N PRO A 149 15.86 -6.79 4.30
CA PRO A 149 16.40 -7.89 3.50
C PRO A 149 15.42 -9.05 3.35
N SER A 150 14.77 -9.46 4.43
CA SER A 150 13.77 -10.55 4.41
C SER A 150 12.60 -10.30 3.45
N PHE A 151 12.19 -9.05 3.26
CA PHE A 151 11.13 -8.70 2.33
C PHE A 151 11.65 -8.74 0.88
N ARG A 152 12.85 -8.23 0.63
CA ARG A 152 13.49 -8.19 -0.70
C ARG A 152 13.78 -9.59 -1.24
N ASP A 153 14.39 -10.43 -0.41
CA ASP A 153 14.76 -11.81 -0.79
C ASP A 153 13.54 -12.65 -1.15
N HIS A 154 12.37 -12.28 -0.60
CA HIS A 154 11.12 -12.99 -0.87
C HIS A 154 10.43 -12.54 -2.16
N LEU A 155 10.81 -11.42 -2.75
CA LEU A 155 10.21 -10.83 -3.95
C LEU A 155 11.25 -10.59 -5.06
N PRO A 156 11.97 -11.64 -5.52
CA PRO A 156 12.86 -11.50 -6.65
C PRO A 156 12.06 -11.15 -7.91
N ARG A 157 12.74 -10.61 -8.91
CA ARG A 157 12.17 -10.34 -10.24
C ARG A 157 11.47 -11.57 -10.81
N SER A 158 10.32 -11.38 -11.44
CA SER A 158 9.62 -12.42 -12.21
C SER A 158 10.49 -12.82 -13.42
N ARG A 159 10.71 -14.12 -13.61
CA ARG A 159 11.42 -14.64 -14.79
C ARG A 159 10.46 -14.94 -15.91
#